data_615f2e74dd10aaa74b1321188eb7f763
#
_entry.id   615f2e74dd10aaa74b1321188eb7f763
#
_cell.length_a   1.000
_cell.length_b   1.000
_cell.length_c   1.000
_cell.angle_alpha   90.00
_cell.angle_beta   90.00
_cell.angle_gamma   90.00
#
_symmetry.space_group_name_H-M   'P 1'
#
loop_
_entity.id
_entity.type
_entity.pdbx_description
1 polymer ?
#
loop_
_entity_poly.entity_id
_entity_poly.type
_entity_poly.pdbx_seq_one_letter_code
_entity_poly.pdbx_strand_id
1 'polypeptide(L)'
;MTIIASQVAFTTTQVDGPAGKPFTIAFENNDQATQHNVEIKKSDGSDAFKGQIFAGVATKIYQVPALPAGTYPFNCSVHPSMTGTLTLK
;
A
#
# COMPACT_ATOMS: atom_id res chain seq x y z
N MET A 1 3.33 -2.32 9.67
CA MET A 1 3.13 -3.41 8.67
C MET A 1 4.08 -3.24 7.50
N THR A 2 4.38 -4.30 6.81
CA THR A 2 5.33 -4.29 5.70
C THR A 2 4.62 -4.76 4.42
N ILE A 3 4.80 -3.99 3.33
CA ILE A 3 4.34 -4.36 2.01
C ILE A 3 5.54 -4.36 1.09
N ILE A 4 5.71 -5.44 0.32
CA ILE A 4 6.88 -5.65 -0.55
C ILE A 4 6.41 -5.70 -1.99
N ALA A 5 7.09 -4.95 -2.87
CA ALA A 5 6.90 -5.01 -4.32
C ALA A 5 8.16 -5.55 -4.98
N SER A 6 7.98 -6.51 -5.89
CA SER A 6 9.07 -7.11 -6.66
C SER A 6 8.54 -7.64 -7.98
N GLN A 7 9.28 -7.43 -9.07
CA GLN A 7 8.92 -7.90 -10.40
C GLN A 7 7.55 -7.40 -10.85
N VAL A 8 7.29 -6.11 -10.59
CA VAL A 8 6.04 -5.41 -10.93
C VAL A 8 4.81 -6.13 -10.35
N ALA A 9 4.93 -6.57 -9.11
CA ALA A 9 3.86 -7.22 -8.36
C ALA A 9 4.05 -6.95 -6.87
N PHE A 10 2.97 -6.94 -6.10
CA PHE A 10 3.08 -7.02 -4.65
C PHE A 10 3.29 -8.48 -4.27
N THR A 11 4.41 -8.78 -3.61
CA THR A 11 4.63 -10.11 -3.04
C THR A 11 3.85 -10.27 -1.74
N THR A 12 3.53 -9.15 -1.08
CA THR A 12 2.64 -9.12 0.07
C THR A 12 1.25 -8.72 -0.42
N THR A 13 0.32 -9.68 -0.45
CA THR A 13 -1.01 -9.45 -1.01
C THR A 13 -2.10 -9.31 0.04
N GLN A 14 -1.78 -9.63 1.30
CA GLN A 14 -2.69 -9.44 2.44
C GLN A 14 -1.94 -8.88 3.63
N VAL A 15 -2.47 -7.80 4.21
CA VAL A 15 -1.93 -7.22 5.44
C VAL A 15 -3.07 -6.86 6.37
N ASP A 16 -2.81 -6.93 7.67
CA ASP A 16 -3.75 -6.54 8.71
C ASP A 16 -3.18 -5.34 9.47
N GLY A 17 -4.06 -4.48 9.93
CA GLY A 17 -3.68 -3.33 10.73
C GLY A 17 -4.75 -2.92 11.73
N PRO A 18 -4.48 -1.89 12.56
CA PRO A 18 -5.43 -1.41 13.56
C PRO A 18 -6.47 -0.48 12.93
N ALA A 19 -7.73 -0.67 13.27
CA ALA A 19 -8.79 0.26 12.91
C ALA A 19 -8.85 1.42 13.92
N GLY A 20 -9.24 2.59 13.45
CA GLY A 20 -9.48 3.75 14.31
C GLY A 20 -8.22 4.41 14.87
N LYS A 21 -7.04 4.04 14.39
CA LYS A 21 -5.76 4.60 14.81
C LYS A 21 -4.89 4.87 13.61
N PRO A 22 -4.04 5.92 13.61
CA PRO A 22 -3.01 6.06 12.59
C PRO A 22 -2.04 4.88 12.66
N PHE A 23 -1.51 4.50 11.49
CA PHE A 23 -0.54 3.42 11.41
C PHE A 23 0.48 3.71 10.33
N THR A 24 1.56 2.93 10.28
CA THR A 24 2.61 3.08 9.28
C THR A 24 2.69 1.84 8.40
N ILE A 25 3.08 2.08 7.14
CA ILE A 25 3.41 1.02 6.21
C ILE A 25 4.89 1.17 5.86
N ALA A 26 5.68 0.14 6.11
CA ALA A 26 7.03 0.04 5.57
C ALA A 26 6.90 -0.56 4.17
N PHE A 27 6.98 0.29 3.14
CA PHE A 27 6.87 -0.16 1.76
C PHE A 27 8.25 -0.38 1.17
N GLU A 28 8.56 -1.64 0.87
CA GLU A 28 9.84 -2.04 0.32
C GLU A 28 9.70 -2.27 -1.18
N ASN A 29 10.37 -1.42 -1.97
CA ASN A 29 10.43 -1.58 -3.42
C ASN A 29 11.72 -2.29 -3.76
N ASN A 30 11.62 -3.47 -4.36
CA ASN A 30 12.77 -4.26 -4.80
C ASN A 30 13.00 -4.19 -6.31
N ASP A 31 12.24 -3.37 -7.02
CA ASP A 31 12.40 -3.19 -8.47
C ASP A 31 13.31 -2.02 -8.77
N GLN A 32 14.47 -2.31 -9.35
CA GLN A 32 15.40 -1.28 -9.76
C GLN A 32 14.82 -0.46 -10.91
N ALA A 33 14.89 0.88 -10.79
CA ALA A 33 14.46 1.83 -11.82
C ALA A 33 12.96 1.79 -12.16
N THR A 34 12.14 1.06 -11.41
CA THR A 34 10.69 1.01 -11.62
C THR A 34 9.97 1.79 -10.54
N GLN A 35 9.02 2.63 -10.95
CA GLN A 35 8.24 3.44 -10.02
C GLN A 35 7.11 2.63 -9.41
N HIS A 36 6.97 2.71 -8.10
CA HIS A 36 5.89 2.05 -7.35
C HIS A 36 5.43 2.93 -6.19
N ASN A 37 4.23 2.66 -5.71
CA ASN A 37 3.70 3.17 -4.47
C ASN A 37 2.64 2.21 -3.92
N VAL A 38 2.03 2.59 -2.80
CA VAL A 38 0.83 1.93 -2.28
C VAL A 38 -0.28 2.96 -2.23
N GLU A 39 -1.40 2.65 -2.87
CA GLU A 39 -2.61 3.46 -2.89
C GLU A 39 -3.74 2.62 -2.29
N ILE A 40 -4.34 3.10 -1.20
CA ILE A 40 -5.41 2.39 -0.50
C ILE A 40 -6.73 2.98 -0.93
N LYS A 41 -7.65 2.12 -1.37
CA LYS A 41 -8.96 2.54 -1.88
C LYS A 41 -10.06 2.31 -0.85
N LYS A 42 -11.09 3.16 -0.89
CA LYS A 42 -12.34 2.93 -0.19
C LYS A 42 -13.28 2.10 -1.05
N SER A 43 -14.39 1.65 -0.47
CA SER A 43 -15.38 0.84 -1.19
C SER A 43 -16.01 1.55 -2.38
N ASP A 44 -16.04 2.90 -2.37
CA ASP A 44 -16.58 3.70 -3.48
C ASP A 44 -15.55 3.98 -4.58
N GLY A 45 -14.32 3.44 -4.46
CA GLY A 45 -13.25 3.64 -5.42
C GLY A 45 -12.40 4.88 -5.19
N SER A 46 -12.76 5.74 -4.24
CA SER A 46 -11.94 6.91 -3.90
C SER A 46 -10.73 6.50 -3.06
N ASP A 47 -9.73 7.38 -3.00
CA ASP A 47 -8.52 7.11 -2.23
C ASP A 47 -8.76 7.33 -0.73
N ALA A 48 -8.47 6.30 0.06
CA ALA A 48 -8.31 6.44 1.50
C ALA A 48 -6.93 7.00 1.82
N PHE A 49 -5.93 6.61 1.03
CA PHE A 49 -4.55 7.03 1.19
C PHE A 49 -3.80 6.79 -0.11
N LYS A 50 -2.91 7.71 -0.46
CA LYS A 50 -2.04 7.56 -1.62
C LYS A 50 -0.60 7.85 -1.21
N GLY A 51 0.24 6.81 -1.17
CA GLY A 51 1.64 6.94 -0.86
C GLY A 51 2.43 7.61 -1.98
N GLN A 52 3.56 8.22 -1.62
CA GLN A 52 4.43 8.86 -2.59
C GLN A 52 5.01 7.83 -3.56
N ILE A 53 4.95 8.12 -4.84
CA ILE A 53 5.56 7.31 -5.89
C ILE A 53 7.06 7.54 -5.88
N PHE A 54 7.85 6.47 -5.97
CA PHE A 54 9.30 6.59 -6.07
C PHE A 54 9.87 5.43 -6.87
N ALA A 55 11.05 5.63 -7.43
CA ALA A 55 11.79 4.62 -8.19
C ALA A 55 13.01 4.18 -7.41
N GLY A 56 13.50 2.97 -7.73
CA GLY A 56 14.73 2.45 -7.15
C GLY A 56 14.50 1.58 -5.92
N VAL A 57 15.47 0.73 -5.64
CA VAL A 57 15.43 -0.19 -4.48
C VAL A 57 15.56 0.63 -3.20
N ALA A 58 14.47 0.72 -2.43
CA ALA A 58 14.43 1.46 -1.18
C ALA A 58 13.20 1.04 -0.37
N THR A 59 13.22 1.35 0.91
CA THR A 59 12.07 1.20 1.79
C THR A 59 11.62 2.59 2.23
N LYS A 60 10.34 2.90 2.00
CA LYS A 60 9.73 4.14 2.47
C LYS A 60 8.70 3.84 3.53
N ILE A 61 8.67 4.71 4.55
CA ILE A 61 7.67 4.61 5.61
C ILE A 61 6.53 5.57 5.26
N TYR A 62 5.36 5.02 5.02
CA TYR A 62 4.15 5.82 4.80
C TYR A 62 3.39 5.97 6.12
N GLN A 63 2.96 7.20 6.40
CA GLN A 63 2.11 7.49 7.55
C GLN A 63 0.67 7.52 7.08
N VAL A 64 -0.16 6.59 7.56
CA VAL A 64 -1.55 6.47 7.15
C VAL A 64 -2.45 6.98 8.28
N PRO A 65 -3.42 7.87 7.99
CA PRO A 65 -4.32 8.35 9.02
C PRO A 65 -5.25 7.26 9.53
N ALA A 66 -5.91 7.51 10.65
CA ALA A 66 -6.89 6.57 11.18
C ALA A 66 -8.00 6.31 10.16
N LEU A 67 -8.32 5.05 9.93
CA LEU A 67 -9.39 4.61 9.03
C LEU A 67 -10.34 3.68 9.78
N PRO A 68 -11.63 3.65 9.41
CA PRO A 68 -12.58 2.73 10.04
C PRO A 68 -12.22 1.26 9.81
N ALA A 69 -12.71 0.39 10.68
CA ALA A 69 -12.59 -1.05 10.49
C ALA A 69 -13.21 -1.46 9.15
N GLY A 70 -12.58 -2.40 8.47
CA GLY A 70 -13.06 -2.90 7.19
C GLY A 70 -11.95 -3.46 6.32
N THR A 71 -12.33 -3.86 5.13
CA THR A 71 -11.43 -4.41 4.13
C THR A 71 -11.23 -3.38 3.02
N TYR A 72 -9.98 -3.07 2.72
CA TYR A 72 -9.61 -2.04 1.75
C TYR A 72 -8.72 -2.66 0.69
N PRO A 73 -9.08 -2.55 -0.60
CA PRO A 73 -8.13 -2.92 -1.66
C PRO A 73 -7.00 -1.90 -1.72
N PHE A 74 -5.81 -2.35 -2.04
CA PHE A 74 -4.72 -1.44 -2.37
C PHE A 74 -4.11 -1.82 -3.72
N ASN A 75 -3.51 -0.84 -4.37
CA ASN A 75 -2.88 -1.02 -5.67
C ASN A 75 -1.70 -0.07 -5.82
N CYS A 76 -0.94 -0.27 -6.88
CA CYS A 76 0.06 0.70 -7.30
C CYS A 76 -0.57 1.67 -8.30
N SER A 77 -0.39 2.99 -8.09
CA SER A 77 -0.96 3.99 -8.99
C SER A 77 -0.39 3.90 -10.41
N VAL A 78 0.88 3.51 -10.52
CA VAL A 78 1.59 3.42 -11.81
C VAL A 78 1.29 2.10 -12.53
N HIS A 79 1.02 1.04 -11.76
CA HIS A 79 0.74 -0.30 -12.29
C HIS A 79 -0.55 -0.82 -11.64
N PRO A 80 -1.73 -0.44 -12.16
CA PRO A 80 -3.01 -0.75 -11.51
C PRO A 80 -3.30 -2.25 -11.35
N SER A 81 -2.61 -3.12 -12.10
CA SER A 81 -2.76 -4.57 -11.94
C SER A 81 -2.04 -5.12 -10.69
N MET A 82 -1.14 -4.34 -10.07
CA MET A 82 -0.52 -4.69 -8.80
C MET A 82 -1.53 -4.40 -7.70
N THR A 83 -2.08 -5.45 -7.09
CA THR A 83 -3.15 -5.31 -6.10
C THR A 83 -2.93 -6.18 -4.87
N GLY A 84 -3.58 -5.79 -3.79
CA GLY A 84 -3.63 -6.55 -2.55
C GLY A 84 -4.79 -6.10 -1.70
N THR A 85 -4.87 -6.62 -0.48
CA THR A 85 -5.96 -6.34 0.45
C THR A 85 -5.42 -5.99 1.82
N LEU A 86 -5.92 -4.89 2.38
CA LEU A 86 -5.65 -4.44 3.74
C LEU A 86 -6.92 -4.66 4.57
N THR A 87 -6.78 -5.34 5.71
CA THR A 87 -7.89 -5.52 6.65
C THR A 87 -7.58 -4.78 7.94
N LEU A 88 -8.48 -3.87 8.33
CA LEU A 88 -8.37 -3.10 9.57
C LEU A 88 -9.41 -3.61 10.57
N LYS A 89 -8.93 -3.95 11.74
CA LYS A 89 -9.79 -4.52 12.81
C LYS A 89 -9.70 -3.73 14.10
#